data_ab9b6e2427a1064f7d1c0d801b6a4d2e
#
_entry.id   ab9b6e2427a1064f7d1c0d801b6a4d2e
#
_cell.length_a   1.000
_cell.length_b   1.000
_cell.length_c   1.000
_cell.angle_alpha   90.00
_cell.angle_beta   90.00
_cell.angle_gamma   90.00
#
_symmetry.space_group_name_H-M   'P 1'
#
loop_
_entity.id
_entity.type
_entity.pdbx_description
1 polymer ?
#
loop_
_entity_poly.entity_id
_entity_poly.type
_entity_poly.pdbx_seq_one_letter_code
_entity_poly.pdbx_strand_id
1 'polypeptide(L)'
;NTGLNLEYQADNFILSSVTGFQYLRDHMDLDQDFTEQNIYTMMQKQNSKTLSEEIVLKSKPGRRWQWTTGVSGFYQWLDTEAPVTFQKDGVKSLIEGNVNGIFPSGSPQLPTMHLTVNNPTMPVPGNYNTPTLNGAVYHQSTLNDILIKGLSITAGLRLDYEKIKMSYNAHSNMNFDFLFKIGPMQMESQGLNALSSFIGKESTDYLQLLPKFTLQYAWNKQNNVYATVTKGYRSGGYNIQMFSELIQSSLKNSMLDALAQDPNFSKFASMFEKYKDQPANIKETVLYKPEYSWNYEIGSHLTLFNGKLQADFSAFYMDTRDQQLSRFAESGLGRITVNAGKSRSLGAEASLRAQLTDQFSLNGNYGYTYATFTDYVISETENYNGNYVPFVPKHTFAVGGQYIFPLRKNALLDNITLDANYRAAGRIYWTEQNNASQALYGTLNGRLSLNKGNGQIGFWVNNALNKDYQAFYFETMSRGFAQKGRPVQVGIDIRCRF
;
A
#
# COMPACT_ATOMS: atom_id res chain seq x y z
N ASN A 1 -19.55 -11.06 -0.37
CA ASN A 1 -19.99 -9.75 0.15
C ASN A 1 -21.50 -9.69 0.13
N THR A 2 -22.10 -9.16 1.20
CA THR A 2 -23.54 -8.92 1.31
C THR A 2 -23.73 -7.52 1.85
N GLY A 3 -24.70 -6.78 1.31
CA GLY A 3 -25.02 -5.43 1.78
C GLY A 3 -26.52 -5.25 1.88
N LEU A 4 -26.95 -4.51 2.89
CA LEU A 4 -28.33 -4.09 3.10
C LEU A 4 -28.35 -2.57 3.16
N ASN A 5 -29.10 -1.95 2.26
CA ASN A 5 -29.32 -0.50 2.24
C ASN A 5 -30.79 -0.24 2.56
N LEU A 6 -31.03 0.53 3.59
CA LEU A 6 -32.34 0.99 4.00
C LEU A 6 -32.38 2.52 3.90
N GLU A 7 -33.42 3.06 3.28
CA GLU A 7 -33.63 4.50 3.20
C GLU A 7 -35.07 4.83 3.58
N TYR A 8 -35.23 5.75 4.51
CA TYR A 8 -36.50 6.33 4.90
C TYR A 8 -36.56 7.83 4.55
N GLN A 9 -37.52 8.19 3.74
CA GLN A 9 -37.71 9.56 3.31
C GLN A 9 -38.86 10.22 4.06
N ALA A 10 -38.54 11.01 5.11
CA ALA A 10 -39.50 11.87 5.78
C ALA A 10 -39.68 13.21 5.02
N ASP A 11 -40.62 14.05 5.46
CA ASP A 11 -40.84 15.36 4.81
C ASP A 11 -39.63 16.30 4.88
N ASN A 12 -38.90 16.28 6.01
CA ASN A 12 -37.83 17.24 6.29
C ASN A 12 -36.42 16.64 6.21
N PHE A 13 -36.27 15.32 6.25
CA PHE A 13 -34.99 14.64 6.28
C PHE A 13 -35.04 13.29 5.54
N ILE A 14 -33.87 12.75 5.29
CA ILE A 14 -33.67 11.40 4.77
C ILE A 14 -32.79 10.68 5.79
N LEU A 15 -33.24 9.51 6.25
CA LEU A 15 -32.47 8.60 7.09
C LEU A 15 -32.05 7.42 6.23
N SER A 16 -30.76 7.13 6.20
CA SER A 16 -30.22 5.95 5.50
C SER A 16 -29.34 5.12 6.44
N SER A 17 -29.43 3.81 6.31
CA SER A 17 -28.59 2.83 6.98
C SER A 17 -27.97 1.91 5.94
N VAL A 18 -26.66 1.70 6.05
CA VAL A 18 -25.90 0.83 5.14
C VAL A 18 -25.13 -0.18 5.98
N THR A 19 -25.65 -1.41 5.99
CA THR A 19 -25.00 -2.55 6.65
C THR A 19 -24.21 -3.36 5.62
N GLY A 20 -22.94 -3.61 5.88
CA GLY A 20 -22.08 -4.42 5.01
C GLY A 20 -21.47 -5.60 5.74
N PHE A 21 -21.46 -6.76 5.11
CA PHE A 21 -20.68 -7.90 5.56
C PHE A 21 -19.76 -8.38 4.44
N GLN A 22 -18.47 -8.48 4.75
CA GLN A 22 -17.44 -8.96 3.84
C GLN A 22 -16.75 -10.20 4.44
N TYR A 23 -16.55 -11.20 3.62
CA TYR A 23 -15.71 -12.35 3.91
C TYR A 23 -14.66 -12.48 2.80
N LEU A 24 -13.38 -12.55 3.19
CA LEU A 24 -12.25 -12.75 2.30
C LEU A 24 -11.39 -13.89 2.83
N ARG A 25 -11.04 -14.81 1.95
CA ARG A 25 -9.98 -15.78 2.18
C ARG A 25 -8.95 -15.63 1.08
N ASP A 26 -7.71 -15.45 1.47
CA ASP A 26 -6.56 -15.31 0.57
C ASP A 26 -5.49 -16.33 0.93
N HIS A 27 -4.79 -16.83 -0.09
CA HIS A 27 -3.66 -17.72 0.05
C HIS A 27 -2.60 -17.36 -0.99
N MET A 28 -1.37 -17.16 -0.52
CA MET A 28 -0.25 -16.74 -1.33
C MET A 28 1.00 -17.53 -0.92
N ASP A 29 1.65 -18.15 -1.90
CA ASP A 29 2.97 -18.74 -1.75
C ASP A 29 3.95 -17.89 -2.52
N LEU A 30 5.02 -17.46 -1.88
CA LEU A 30 5.99 -16.53 -2.43
C LEU A 30 7.41 -17.07 -2.28
N ASP A 31 8.14 -17.09 -3.38
CA ASP A 31 9.58 -17.07 -3.38
C ASP A 31 10.02 -15.62 -3.21
N GLN A 32 10.53 -15.28 -2.05
CA GLN A 32 10.81 -13.88 -1.67
C GLN A 32 12.25 -13.45 -1.93
N ASP A 33 13.15 -14.36 -2.25
CA ASP A 33 14.53 -13.99 -2.59
C ASP A 33 14.68 -13.58 -4.06
N PHE A 34 13.68 -13.88 -4.90
CA PHE A 34 13.63 -13.53 -6.33
C PHE A 34 14.83 -14.01 -7.14
N THR A 35 15.52 -15.07 -6.70
CA THR A 35 16.73 -15.62 -7.32
C THR A 35 16.53 -17.09 -7.68
N GLU A 36 17.52 -17.69 -8.36
CA GLU A 36 17.54 -19.14 -8.66
C GLU A 36 18.00 -19.97 -7.45
N GLN A 37 18.46 -19.32 -6.38
CA GLN A 37 18.91 -20.00 -5.16
C GLN A 37 17.70 -20.30 -4.26
N ASN A 38 17.73 -21.42 -3.57
CA ASN A 38 16.67 -21.77 -2.63
C ASN A 38 16.97 -21.21 -1.24
N ILE A 39 16.76 -19.87 -1.08
CA ILE A 39 17.13 -19.15 0.14
C ILE A 39 15.99 -19.19 1.13
N TYR A 40 14.81 -18.64 0.81
CA TYR A 40 13.65 -18.71 1.71
C TYR A 40 12.33 -18.55 0.95
N THR A 41 11.31 -19.18 1.49
CA THR A 41 9.94 -19.11 1.00
C THR A 41 9.04 -18.52 2.08
N MET A 42 8.02 -17.80 1.68
CA MET A 42 6.97 -17.30 2.55
C MET A 42 5.62 -17.78 2.04
N MET A 43 4.83 -18.33 2.94
CA MET A 43 3.40 -18.55 2.71
C MET A 43 2.62 -17.51 3.50
N GLN A 44 1.52 -17.03 2.95
CA GLN A 44 0.59 -16.19 3.68
C GLN A 44 -0.84 -16.66 3.41
N LYS A 45 -1.54 -17.02 4.47
CA LYS A 45 -2.98 -17.28 4.44
C LYS A 45 -3.67 -16.25 5.30
N GLN A 46 -4.69 -15.62 4.73
CA GLN A 46 -5.51 -14.64 5.44
C GLN A 46 -6.97 -15.04 5.41
N ASN A 47 -7.63 -14.89 6.55
CA ASN A 47 -9.06 -15.04 6.70
C ASN A 47 -9.61 -13.78 7.36
N SER A 48 -10.29 -12.97 6.57
CA SER A 48 -10.85 -11.69 7.03
C SER A 48 -12.38 -11.74 6.99
N LYS A 49 -13.01 -11.30 8.07
CA LYS A 49 -14.43 -11.02 8.16
C LYS A 49 -14.61 -9.59 8.63
N THR A 50 -15.42 -8.80 7.93
CA THR A 50 -15.69 -7.42 8.31
C THR A 50 -17.19 -7.20 8.33
N LEU A 51 -17.67 -6.69 9.46
CA LEU A 51 -19.01 -6.16 9.62
C LEU A 51 -18.92 -4.64 9.71
N SER A 52 -19.65 -3.92 8.89
CA SER A 52 -19.71 -2.46 8.88
C SER A 52 -21.13 -1.96 8.93
N GLU A 53 -21.31 -0.80 9.57
CA GLU A 53 -22.58 -0.09 9.63
C GLU A 53 -22.34 1.41 9.49
N GLU A 54 -23.18 2.08 8.71
CA GLU A 54 -23.24 3.53 8.63
C GLU A 54 -24.69 4.00 8.67
N ILE A 55 -25.01 4.86 9.63
CA ILE A 55 -26.33 5.49 9.76
C ILE A 55 -26.17 6.99 9.51
N VAL A 56 -26.88 7.49 8.52
CA VAL A 56 -26.80 8.89 8.06
C VAL A 56 -28.16 9.53 8.11
N LEU A 57 -28.22 10.67 8.75
CA LEU A 57 -29.37 11.56 8.75
C LEU A 57 -28.98 12.83 7.98
N LYS A 58 -29.71 13.14 6.91
CA LYS A 58 -29.42 14.32 6.04
C LYS A 58 -30.68 15.12 5.79
N SER A 59 -30.53 16.44 5.67
CA SER A 59 -31.61 17.33 5.27
C SER A 59 -32.02 17.06 3.81
N LYS A 60 -33.26 17.45 3.44
CA LYS A 60 -33.69 17.45 2.05
C LYS A 60 -32.85 18.43 1.21
N PRO A 61 -32.57 18.11 -0.07
CA PRO A 61 -31.85 19.00 -0.99
C PRO A 61 -32.64 20.28 -1.29
N GLY A 62 -31.95 21.32 -1.77
CA GLY A 62 -32.55 22.58 -2.21
C GLY A 62 -32.90 23.56 -1.08
N ARG A 63 -32.57 23.26 0.16
CA ARG A 63 -32.74 24.20 1.30
C ARG A 63 -31.53 25.12 1.41
N ARG A 64 -31.75 26.32 1.97
CA ARG A 64 -30.68 27.27 2.26
C ARG A 64 -29.67 26.69 3.27
N TRP A 65 -30.16 26.01 4.30
CA TRP A 65 -29.31 25.22 5.22
C TRP A 65 -29.48 23.75 4.95
N GLN A 66 -28.39 23.10 4.56
CA GLN A 66 -28.29 21.68 4.33
C GLN A 66 -27.31 21.09 5.36
N TRP A 67 -27.61 19.94 5.88
CA TRP A 67 -26.76 19.28 6.85
C TRP A 67 -26.78 17.77 6.68
N THR A 68 -25.72 17.16 7.13
CA THR A 68 -25.56 15.70 7.20
C THR A 68 -24.90 15.38 8.55
N THR A 69 -25.52 14.47 9.29
CA THR A 69 -24.98 13.91 10.54
C THR A 69 -24.99 12.42 10.43
N GLY A 70 -23.93 11.76 10.84
CA GLY A 70 -23.87 10.31 10.77
C GLY A 70 -22.99 9.71 11.84
N VAL A 71 -23.20 8.42 12.01
CA VAL A 71 -22.34 7.52 12.77
C VAL A 71 -21.94 6.37 11.86
N SER A 72 -20.68 5.96 11.92
CA SER A 72 -20.20 4.82 11.17
C SER A 72 -19.24 3.99 12.00
N GLY A 73 -19.10 2.72 11.68
CA GLY A 73 -18.12 1.89 12.32
C GLY A 73 -17.98 0.54 11.62
N PHE A 74 -16.90 -0.12 11.93
CA PHE A 74 -16.71 -1.50 11.51
C PHE A 74 -15.95 -2.30 12.58
N TYR A 75 -16.17 -3.58 12.54
CA TYR A 75 -15.35 -4.55 13.24
C TYR A 75 -14.81 -5.56 12.24
N GLN A 76 -13.49 -5.67 12.18
CA GLN A 76 -12.79 -6.63 11.34
C GLN A 76 -12.14 -7.70 12.22
N TRP A 77 -12.39 -8.97 11.90
CA TRP A 77 -11.63 -10.12 12.37
C TRP A 77 -10.63 -10.48 11.29
N LEU A 78 -9.35 -10.46 11.59
CA LEU A 78 -8.30 -10.84 10.65
C LEU A 78 -7.36 -11.86 11.29
N ASP A 79 -7.40 -13.08 10.78
CA ASP A 79 -6.46 -14.14 11.11
C ASP A 79 -5.46 -14.27 9.96
N THR A 80 -4.18 -14.27 10.30
CA THR A 80 -3.08 -14.42 9.34
C THR A 80 -2.16 -15.54 9.81
N GLU A 81 -1.94 -16.52 8.95
CA GLU A 81 -0.90 -17.53 9.06
C GLU A 81 0.20 -17.15 8.05
N ALA A 82 1.40 -16.84 8.52
CA ALA A 82 2.49 -16.34 7.68
C ALA A 82 3.84 -16.97 8.04
N PRO A 83 4.02 -18.29 7.86
CA PRO A 83 5.30 -18.93 8.07
C PRO A 83 6.32 -18.47 7.03
N VAL A 84 7.53 -18.19 7.51
CA VAL A 84 8.74 -18.07 6.69
C VAL A 84 9.57 -19.34 6.87
N THR A 85 10.08 -19.91 5.80
CA THR A 85 10.95 -21.08 5.87
C THR A 85 12.28 -20.75 5.22
N PHE A 86 13.36 -20.74 6.02
CA PHE A 86 14.71 -20.72 5.47
C PHE A 86 15.01 -22.07 4.87
N GLN A 87 15.28 -22.05 3.59
CA GLN A 87 15.65 -23.23 2.82
C GLN A 87 17.15 -23.51 2.95
N LYS A 88 17.64 -24.61 2.41
CA LYS A 88 19.01 -25.05 2.56
C LYS A 88 20.06 -23.98 2.25
N ASP A 89 19.90 -23.24 1.15
CA ASP A 89 20.86 -22.21 0.76
C ASP A 89 20.75 -20.98 1.66
N GLY A 90 19.56 -20.69 2.18
CA GLY A 90 19.32 -19.63 3.15
C GLY A 90 19.91 -19.95 4.54
N VAL A 91 19.75 -21.15 5.02
CA VAL A 91 20.41 -21.60 6.26
C VAL A 91 21.91 -21.40 6.14
N LYS A 92 22.50 -21.86 5.00
CA LYS A 92 23.93 -21.77 4.76
C LYS A 92 24.43 -20.33 4.58
N SER A 93 23.71 -19.49 3.82
CA SER A 93 24.18 -18.15 3.48
C SER A 93 23.81 -17.10 4.54
N LEU A 94 22.59 -17.12 5.07
CA LEU A 94 22.07 -16.09 5.97
C LEU A 94 22.30 -16.43 7.46
N ILE A 95 22.41 -17.70 7.83
CA ILE A 95 22.60 -18.11 9.22
C ILE A 95 24.04 -18.49 9.46
N GLU A 96 24.53 -19.57 8.84
CA GLU A 96 25.92 -20.01 8.99
C GLU A 96 26.91 -18.94 8.47
N GLY A 97 26.66 -18.38 7.30
CA GLY A 97 27.55 -17.42 6.65
C GLY A 97 27.77 -16.14 7.47
N ASN A 98 26.75 -15.65 8.14
CA ASN A 98 26.87 -14.47 9.02
C ASN A 98 27.78 -14.72 10.23
N VAL A 99 27.78 -15.93 10.80
CA VAL A 99 28.66 -16.30 11.91
C VAL A 99 30.06 -16.63 11.42
N ASN A 100 30.15 -17.45 10.36
CA ASN A 100 31.41 -17.93 9.81
C ASN A 100 32.23 -16.80 9.14
N GLY A 101 31.57 -15.72 8.71
CA GLY A 101 32.20 -14.54 8.10
C GLY A 101 32.75 -13.52 9.11
N ILE A 102 32.48 -13.64 10.41
CA ILE A 102 32.97 -12.70 11.44
C ILE A 102 34.50 -12.65 11.46
N PHE A 103 35.15 -13.80 11.32
CA PHE A 103 36.60 -13.90 11.20
C PHE A 103 36.96 -14.57 9.87
N PRO A 104 37.42 -13.79 8.87
CA PRO A 104 37.78 -14.37 7.58
C PRO A 104 38.92 -15.37 7.73
N SER A 105 38.71 -16.57 7.21
CA SER A 105 39.69 -17.65 7.17
C SER A 105 40.89 -17.21 6.31
N GLY A 106 42.09 -17.23 6.86
CA GLY A 106 43.33 -16.97 6.10
C GLY A 106 44.56 -16.59 6.89
N SER A 107 44.43 -16.21 8.16
CA SER A 107 45.60 -15.98 9.03
C SER A 107 45.64 -17.00 10.15
N PRO A 108 46.72 -17.79 10.31
CA PRO A 108 46.85 -18.73 11.44
C PRO A 108 46.82 -18.09 12.82
N GLN A 109 46.91 -16.76 12.87
CA GLN A 109 46.92 -15.98 14.11
C GLN A 109 45.52 -15.43 14.49
N LEU A 110 44.59 -15.42 13.56
CA LEU A 110 43.22 -15.00 13.84
C LEU A 110 42.32 -16.20 14.22
N PRO A 111 41.35 -16.01 15.13
CA PRO A 111 40.39 -17.05 15.44
C PRO A 111 39.54 -17.35 14.20
N THR A 112 39.20 -18.62 14.03
CA THR A 112 38.17 -19.04 13.07
C THR A 112 36.99 -19.61 13.82
N MET A 113 35.80 -19.22 13.43
CA MET A 113 34.53 -19.79 13.93
C MET A 113 33.88 -20.56 12.81
N HIS A 114 33.32 -21.69 13.12
CA HIS A 114 32.52 -22.46 12.16
C HIS A 114 31.26 -22.96 12.84
N LEU A 115 30.16 -22.37 12.44
CA LEU A 115 28.81 -22.78 12.78
C LEU A 115 28.31 -23.73 11.67
N THR A 116 27.79 -24.86 12.05
CA THR A 116 27.06 -25.79 11.17
C THR A 116 25.66 -25.97 11.73
N VAL A 117 24.66 -25.66 10.94
CA VAL A 117 23.25 -25.87 11.31
C VAL A 117 22.81 -27.24 10.83
N ASN A 118 22.37 -28.07 11.75
CA ASN A 118 21.99 -29.46 11.46
C ASN A 118 20.57 -29.60 10.90
N ASN A 119 19.76 -28.53 10.99
CA ASN A 119 18.44 -28.48 10.38
C ASN A 119 18.54 -28.29 8.87
N PRO A 120 17.98 -29.18 8.04
CA PRO A 120 18.01 -29.04 6.58
C PRO A 120 17.20 -27.81 6.09
N THR A 121 16.20 -27.42 6.85
CA THR A 121 15.39 -26.18 6.69
C THR A 121 15.02 -25.64 8.06
N MET A 122 14.82 -24.34 8.16
CA MET A 122 14.40 -23.72 9.41
C MET A 122 13.06 -23.01 9.22
N PRO A 123 11.94 -23.62 9.61
CA PRO A 123 10.65 -22.96 9.62
C PRO A 123 10.58 -21.94 10.76
N VAL A 124 9.98 -20.81 10.48
CA VAL A 124 9.55 -19.78 11.43
C VAL A 124 8.02 -19.66 11.31
N PRO A 125 7.26 -20.55 11.95
CA PRO A 125 5.80 -20.43 11.99
C PRO A 125 5.39 -19.10 12.60
N GLY A 126 4.38 -18.46 12.00
CA GLY A 126 3.81 -17.20 12.49
C GLY A 126 2.29 -17.22 12.37
N ASN A 127 1.60 -17.15 13.50
CA ASN A 127 0.16 -17.05 13.59
C ASN A 127 -0.22 -15.74 14.26
N TYR A 128 -1.01 -14.94 13.58
CA TYR A 128 -1.39 -13.58 14.01
C TYR A 128 -2.90 -13.42 13.94
N ASN A 129 -3.47 -12.88 15.01
CA ASN A 129 -4.86 -12.44 15.02
C ASN A 129 -4.88 -10.93 15.28
N THR A 130 -5.35 -10.16 14.30
CA THR A 130 -5.30 -8.68 14.32
C THR A 130 -6.70 -8.08 14.16
N PRO A 131 -7.59 -8.19 15.19
CA PRO A 131 -8.89 -7.56 15.14
C PRO A 131 -8.79 -6.04 15.23
N THR A 132 -9.59 -5.36 14.40
CA THR A 132 -9.69 -3.91 14.35
C THR A 132 -11.12 -3.47 14.60
N LEU A 133 -11.31 -2.55 15.54
CA LEU A 133 -12.54 -1.83 15.81
C LEU A 133 -12.36 -0.38 15.36
N ASN A 134 -13.25 0.11 14.52
CA ASN A 134 -13.36 1.53 14.18
C ASN A 134 -14.77 2.04 14.49
N GLY A 135 -14.88 3.27 14.97
CA GLY A 135 -16.14 3.97 15.18
C GLY A 135 -15.95 5.46 14.98
N ALA A 136 -16.90 6.10 14.31
CA ALA A 136 -16.84 7.54 14.04
C ALA A 136 -18.19 8.20 14.17
N VAL A 137 -18.17 9.46 14.57
CA VAL A 137 -19.29 10.38 14.50
C VAL A 137 -18.91 11.59 13.68
N TYR A 138 -19.82 12.09 12.87
CA TYR A 138 -19.54 13.24 12.03
C TYR A 138 -20.77 14.12 11.80
N HIS A 139 -20.49 15.40 11.59
CA HIS A 139 -21.48 16.38 11.19
C HIS A 139 -20.89 17.34 10.15
N GLN A 140 -21.69 17.68 9.15
CA GLN A 140 -21.37 18.69 8.15
C GLN A 140 -22.59 19.58 7.94
N SER A 141 -22.42 20.90 7.95
CA SER A 141 -23.41 21.89 7.58
C SER A 141 -22.96 22.70 6.38
N THR A 142 -23.87 22.94 5.46
CA THR A 142 -23.70 23.81 4.30
C THR A 142 -24.77 24.91 4.35
N LEU A 143 -24.33 26.17 4.33
CA LEU A 143 -25.19 27.32 4.16
C LEU A 143 -25.06 27.83 2.72
N ASN A 144 -26.17 27.81 2.00
CA ASN A 144 -26.26 28.26 0.61
C ASN A 144 -26.73 29.72 0.56
N ASP A 145 -26.35 30.43 -0.51
CA ASP A 145 -26.74 31.82 -0.77
C ASP A 145 -26.39 32.77 0.38
N ILE A 146 -25.16 32.69 0.89
CA ILE A 146 -24.63 33.59 1.91
C ILE A 146 -24.13 34.85 1.22
N LEU A 147 -24.53 36.02 1.70
CA LEU A 147 -24.16 37.34 1.17
C LEU A 147 -24.61 37.55 -0.29
N ILE A 148 -24.31 36.66 -1.21
CA ILE A 148 -24.70 36.71 -2.62
C ILE A 148 -25.28 35.35 -3.06
N LYS A 149 -26.17 35.37 -4.02
CA LYS A 149 -26.75 34.16 -4.61
C LYS A 149 -25.65 33.29 -5.23
N GLY A 150 -25.67 31.99 -4.92
CA GLY A 150 -24.71 31.00 -5.42
C GLY A 150 -23.46 30.84 -4.53
N LEU A 151 -23.23 31.70 -3.55
CA LEU A 151 -22.11 31.53 -2.60
C LEU A 151 -22.53 30.60 -1.46
N SER A 152 -21.78 29.52 -1.25
CA SER A 152 -22.04 28.53 -0.20
C SER A 152 -20.79 28.29 0.65
N ILE A 153 -21.02 28.14 1.95
CA ILE A 153 -19.97 27.73 2.92
C ILE A 153 -20.35 26.37 3.51
N THR A 154 -19.40 25.46 3.54
CA THR A 154 -19.54 24.18 4.21
C THR A 154 -18.50 24.06 5.32
N ALA A 155 -18.94 23.67 6.51
CA ALA A 155 -18.09 23.30 7.63
C ALA A 155 -18.46 21.88 8.09
N GLY A 156 -17.48 21.05 8.29
CA GLY A 156 -17.66 19.67 8.72
C GLY A 156 -16.60 19.26 9.76
N LEU A 157 -16.99 18.33 10.61
CA LEU A 157 -16.11 17.74 11.60
C LEU A 157 -16.43 16.25 11.73
N ARG A 158 -15.40 15.42 11.75
CA ARG A 158 -15.48 13.99 12.04
C ARG A 158 -14.53 13.64 13.18
N LEU A 159 -15.05 12.93 14.17
CA LEU A 159 -14.27 12.31 15.23
C LEU A 159 -14.24 10.81 14.96
N ASP A 160 -13.04 10.27 14.80
CA ASP A 160 -12.79 8.88 14.46
C ASP A 160 -11.97 8.20 15.55
N TYR A 161 -12.46 7.09 16.08
CA TYR A 161 -11.75 6.26 17.05
C TYR A 161 -11.46 4.91 16.42
N GLU A 162 -10.20 4.47 16.53
CA GLU A 162 -9.77 3.17 16.05
C GLU A 162 -8.96 2.44 17.12
N LYS A 163 -9.23 1.16 17.30
CA LYS A 163 -8.48 0.27 18.18
C LYS A 163 -8.06 -0.97 17.41
N ILE A 164 -6.74 -1.19 17.37
CA ILE A 164 -6.12 -2.34 16.72
C ILE A 164 -5.49 -3.20 17.81
N LYS A 165 -5.76 -4.49 17.79
CA LYS A 165 -5.10 -5.47 18.65
C LYS A 165 -4.31 -6.42 17.78
N MET A 166 -3.26 -7.00 18.34
CA MET A 166 -2.51 -8.08 17.72
C MET A 166 -2.23 -9.14 18.77
N SER A 167 -2.63 -10.39 18.51
CA SER A 167 -2.12 -11.55 19.22
C SER A 167 -1.17 -12.28 18.30
N TYR A 168 -0.05 -12.73 18.80
CA TYR A 168 0.98 -13.37 18.00
C TYR A 168 1.52 -14.63 18.66
N ASN A 169 1.87 -15.60 17.81
CA ASN A 169 2.60 -16.81 18.18
C ASN A 169 3.57 -17.13 17.06
N ALA A 170 4.84 -16.83 17.29
CA ALA A 170 5.94 -17.08 16.36
C ALA A 170 7.08 -17.76 17.11
N HIS A 171 7.65 -18.81 16.55
CA HIS A 171 8.72 -19.57 17.17
C HIS A 171 9.65 -20.19 16.12
N SER A 172 10.85 -20.57 16.54
CA SER A 172 11.77 -21.38 15.73
C SER A 172 12.76 -22.10 16.64
N ASN A 173 13.38 -23.13 16.09
CA ASN A 173 14.44 -23.87 16.75
C ASN A 173 15.59 -24.14 15.79
N MET A 174 16.81 -24.16 16.34
CA MET A 174 18.03 -24.44 15.61
C MET A 174 18.85 -25.48 16.40
N ASN A 175 19.16 -26.60 15.75
CA ASN A 175 20.16 -27.53 16.22
C ASN A 175 21.46 -27.27 15.48
N PHE A 176 22.58 -27.14 16.20
CA PHE A 176 23.83 -26.69 15.58
C PHE A 176 25.07 -27.31 16.26
N ASP A 177 26.14 -27.36 15.44
CA ASP A 177 27.50 -27.67 15.89
C ASP A 177 28.34 -26.39 15.80
N PHE A 178 29.26 -26.21 16.72
CA PHE A 178 30.11 -25.04 16.76
C PHE A 178 31.56 -25.42 16.98
N LEU A 179 32.43 -24.96 16.09
CA LEU A 179 33.87 -25.13 16.15
C LEU A 179 34.57 -23.77 16.29
N PHE A 180 35.44 -23.63 17.23
CA PHE A 180 36.33 -22.48 17.40
C PHE A 180 37.78 -22.93 17.37
N LYS A 181 38.62 -22.28 16.56
CA LYS A 181 40.04 -22.59 16.43
C LYS A 181 40.86 -21.30 16.45
N ILE A 182 41.92 -21.30 17.25
CA ILE A 182 42.92 -20.23 17.30
C ILE A 182 44.30 -20.85 17.50
N GLY A 183 45.19 -20.74 16.52
CA GLY A 183 46.47 -21.40 16.55
C GLY A 183 46.33 -22.92 16.71
N PRO A 184 47.04 -23.53 17.71
CA PRO A 184 46.91 -24.97 18.03
C PRO A 184 45.66 -25.32 18.84
N MET A 185 44.95 -24.34 19.39
CA MET A 185 43.78 -24.58 20.24
C MET A 185 42.55 -24.77 19.36
N GLN A 186 41.86 -25.88 19.53
CA GLN A 186 40.60 -26.20 18.90
C GLN A 186 39.59 -26.64 20.00
N MET A 187 38.40 -26.09 19.93
CA MET A 187 37.27 -26.43 20.78
C MET A 187 36.05 -26.66 19.91
N GLU A 188 35.29 -27.69 20.22
CA GLU A 188 34.14 -28.12 19.45
C GLU A 188 33.03 -28.58 20.37
N SER A 189 31.79 -28.26 20.03
CA SER A 189 30.58 -28.80 20.64
C SER A 189 29.57 -29.11 19.56
N GLN A 190 28.90 -30.25 19.69
CA GLN A 190 27.97 -30.79 18.73
C GLN A 190 26.58 -30.95 19.35
N GLY A 191 25.53 -30.81 18.47
CA GLY A 191 24.16 -31.08 18.88
C GLY A 191 23.58 -30.06 19.85
N LEU A 192 24.12 -28.83 19.88
CA LEU A 192 23.58 -27.74 20.68
C LEU A 192 22.24 -27.29 20.16
N ASN A 193 21.38 -26.74 21.02
CA ASN A 193 20.06 -26.27 20.65
C ASN A 193 19.87 -24.81 21.04
N ALA A 194 19.36 -24.03 20.12
CA ALA A 194 18.87 -22.68 20.32
C ALA A 194 17.36 -22.63 20.04
N LEU A 195 16.61 -22.01 20.95
CA LEU A 195 15.16 -21.88 20.87
C LEU A 195 14.76 -20.41 20.91
N SER A 196 13.80 -20.03 20.08
CA SER A 196 13.18 -18.72 20.12
C SER A 196 11.68 -18.85 20.10
N SER A 197 10.97 -18.09 20.92
CA SER A 197 9.51 -18.10 20.98
C SER A 197 8.99 -16.73 21.40
N PHE A 198 8.09 -16.18 20.62
CA PHE A 198 7.35 -14.97 20.91
C PHE A 198 5.85 -15.28 20.94
N ILE A 199 5.26 -15.24 22.11
CA ILE A 199 3.83 -15.43 22.34
C ILE A 199 3.33 -14.25 23.16
N GLY A 200 2.35 -13.52 22.65
CA GLY A 200 1.87 -12.34 23.37
C GLY A 200 0.72 -11.62 22.67
N LYS A 201 0.43 -10.44 23.21
CA LYS A 201 -0.65 -9.57 22.73
C LYS A 201 -0.22 -8.12 22.85
N GLU A 202 -0.48 -7.36 21.79
CA GLU A 202 -0.30 -5.91 21.76
C GLU A 202 -1.62 -5.22 21.46
N SER A 203 -1.73 -3.97 21.86
CA SER A 203 -2.90 -3.13 21.53
C SER A 203 -2.48 -1.68 21.39
N THR A 204 -3.09 -1.02 20.41
CA THR A 204 -2.95 0.42 20.20
C THR A 204 -4.29 1.00 19.83
N ASP A 205 -4.51 2.27 20.15
CA ASP A 205 -5.70 3.01 19.78
C ASP A 205 -5.36 4.44 19.38
N TYR A 206 -6.21 5.01 18.54
CA TYR A 206 -6.04 6.35 17.99
C TYR A 206 -7.39 7.07 18.00
N LEU A 207 -7.36 8.35 18.36
CA LEU A 207 -8.49 9.26 18.26
C LEU A 207 -8.13 10.38 17.27
N GLN A 208 -8.93 10.56 16.23
CA GLN A 208 -8.64 11.47 15.13
C GLN A 208 -9.75 12.50 14.98
N LEU A 209 -9.34 13.78 14.94
CA LEU A 209 -10.23 14.90 14.63
C LEU A 209 -9.95 15.37 13.20
N LEU A 210 -10.96 15.29 12.33
CA LEU A 210 -10.87 15.52 10.90
C LEU A 210 -11.79 16.67 10.48
N PRO A 211 -11.31 17.92 10.54
CA PRO A 211 -12.06 19.08 10.09
C PRO A 211 -12.06 19.18 8.55
N LYS A 212 -13.15 19.76 8.04
CA LYS A 212 -13.32 20.15 6.64
C LYS A 212 -13.94 21.55 6.58
N PHE A 213 -13.41 22.38 5.70
CA PHE A 213 -13.99 23.68 5.36
C PHE A 213 -13.98 23.85 3.85
N THR A 214 -15.11 24.30 3.25
CA THR A 214 -15.23 24.54 1.80
C THR A 214 -15.98 25.83 1.57
N LEU A 215 -15.46 26.68 0.71
CA LEU A 215 -16.12 27.83 0.11
C LEU A 215 -16.39 27.52 -1.36
N GLN A 216 -17.62 27.69 -1.82
CA GLN A 216 -18.02 27.43 -3.20
C GLN A 216 -18.85 28.58 -3.74
N TYR A 217 -18.58 28.99 -4.97
CA TYR A 217 -19.41 29.93 -5.71
C TYR A 217 -19.92 29.31 -6.99
N ALA A 218 -21.23 29.13 -7.07
CA ALA A 218 -21.94 28.59 -8.23
C ALA A 218 -22.73 29.73 -8.93
N TRP A 219 -22.25 30.19 -10.07
CA TRP A 219 -22.98 31.24 -10.85
C TRP A 219 -24.14 30.70 -11.66
N ASN A 220 -24.23 29.39 -11.83
CA ASN A 220 -25.40 28.68 -12.32
C ASN A 220 -25.39 27.22 -11.81
N LYS A 221 -26.38 26.40 -12.18
CA LYS A 221 -26.55 25.03 -11.71
C LYS A 221 -25.43 24.06 -12.14
N GLN A 222 -24.65 24.41 -13.16
CA GLN A 222 -23.68 23.53 -13.82
C GLN A 222 -22.24 24.01 -13.64
N ASN A 223 -22.05 25.25 -13.20
CA ASN A 223 -20.75 25.88 -13.17
C ASN A 223 -20.45 26.46 -11.79
N ASN A 224 -19.32 26.08 -11.26
CA ASN A 224 -18.87 26.56 -9.96
C ASN A 224 -17.34 26.62 -9.88
N VAL A 225 -16.86 27.39 -8.90
CA VAL A 225 -15.51 27.35 -8.36
C VAL A 225 -15.58 27.05 -6.87
N TYR A 226 -14.57 26.40 -6.34
CA TYR A 226 -14.49 26.09 -4.93
C TYR A 226 -13.07 26.19 -4.39
N ALA A 227 -12.97 26.40 -3.08
CA ALA A 227 -11.74 26.23 -2.32
C ALA A 227 -12.07 25.37 -1.10
N THR A 228 -11.23 24.38 -0.80
CA THR A 228 -11.44 23.47 0.32
C THR A 228 -10.16 23.22 1.10
N VAL A 229 -10.31 23.07 2.42
CA VAL A 229 -9.26 22.63 3.33
C VAL A 229 -9.79 21.44 4.10
N THR A 230 -9.06 20.32 4.06
CA THR A 230 -9.45 19.10 4.74
C THR A 230 -8.26 18.45 5.42
N LYS A 231 -8.50 17.82 6.58
CA LYS A 231 -7.56 16.91 7.21
C LYS A 231 -8.04 15.47 6.99
N GLY A 232 -7.13 14.62 6.52
CA GLY A 232 -7.33 13.18 6.39
C GLY A 232 -6.29 12.41 7.20
N TYR A 233 -6.50 11.10 7.38
CA TYR A 233 -5.51 10.22 7.96
C TYR A 233 -5.57 8.84 7.31
N ARG A 234 -4.49 8.09 7.47
CA ARG A 234 -4.39 6.67 7.16
C ARG A 234 -4.03 5.94 8.44
N SER A 235 -4.73 4.86 8.75
CA SER A 235 -4.55 4.08 9.98
C SER A 235 -3.13 3.57 10.15
N GLY A 236 -2.70 3.46 11.39
CA GLY A 236 -1.52 2.69 11.77
C GLY A 236 -1.79 1.18 11.74
N GLY A 237 -0.82 0.39 12.18
CA GLY A 237 -0.96 -1.06 12.22
C GLY A 237 0.29 -1.76 12.72
N TYR A 238 0.37 -3.07 12.46
CA TYR A 238 1.46 -3.93 12.89
C TYR A 238 2.14 -4.62 11.71
N ASN A 239 3.46 -4.59 11.68
CA ASN A 239 4.31 -5.30 10.72
C ASN A 239 4.57 -6.73 11.21
N ILE A 240 3.74 -7.68 10.84
CA ILE A 240 3.91 -9.09 11.24
C ILE A 240 5.20 -9.70 10.67
N GLN A 241 5.72 -9.19 9.55
CA GLN A 241 6.97 -9.64 8.93
C GLN A 241 8.20 -9.39 9.82
N MET A 242 8.15 -8.40 10.73
CA MET A 242 9.22 -8.11 11.67
C MET A 242 9.48 -9.26 12.67
N PHE A 243 8.53 -10.16 12.85
CA PHE A 243 8.74 -11.34 13.69
C PHE A 243 9.84 -12.27 13.16
N SER A 244 10.11 -12.28 11.85
CA SER A 244 11.23 -13.02 11.27
C SER A 244 12.58 -12.47 11.76
N GLU A 245 12.74 -11.15 11.87
CA GLU A 245 13.94 -10.51 12.41
C GLU A 245 14.06 -10.71 13.93
N LEU A 246 12.95 -10.56 14.65
CA LEU A 246 12.91 -10.80 16.09
C LEU A 246 13.32 -12.25 16.44
N ILE A 247 12.84 -13.22 15.67
CA ILE A 247 13.20 -14.63 15.83
C ILE A 247 14.69 -14.85 15.54
N GLN A 248 15.25 -14.25 14.48
CA GLN A 248 16.68 -14.39 14.16
C GLN A 248 17.56 -13.81 15.27
N SER A 249 17.27 -12.60 15.75
CA SER A 249 17.98 -11.97 16.86
C SER A 249 17.88 -12.80 18.14
N SER A 250 16.71 -13.31 18.46
CA SER A 250 16.49 -14.18 19.62
C SER A 250 17.19 -15.55 19.50
N LEU A 251 17.20 -16.16 18.31
CA LEU A 251 17.96 -17.40 18.06
C LEU A 251 19.45 -17.18 18.21
N LYS A 252 20.00 -16.06 17.72
CA LYS A 252 21.40 -15.68 17.94
C LYS A 252 21.72 -15.59 19.42
N ASN A 253 20.90 -14.91 20.21
CA ASN A 253 21.08 -14.80 21.66
C ASN A 253 21.01 -16.16 22.33
N SER A 254 20.03 -16.99 21.98
CA SER A 254 19.87 -18.34 22.49
C SER A 254 21.04 -19.27 22.12
N MET A 255 21.61 -19.11 20.92
CA MET A 255 22.82 -19.80 20.49
C MET A 255 24.02 -19.41 21.38
N LEU A 256 24.22 -18.12 21.64
CA LEU A 256 25.28 -17.62 22.50
C LEU A 256 25.10 -18.08 23.94
N ASP A 257 23.86 -18.20 24.43
CA ASP A 257 23.55 -18.80 25.75
C ASP A 257 23.90 -20.28 25.82
N ALA A 258 23.55 -21.04 24.77
CA ALA A 258 23.88 -22.46 24.68
C ALA A 258 25.42 -22.69 24.72
N LEU A 259 26.18 -21.85 24.00
CA LEU A 259 27.65 -21.87 24.03
C LEU A 259 28.19 -21.46 25.40
N ALA A 260 27.63 -20.46 26.05
CA ALA A 260 28.06 -20.01 27.37
C ALA A 260 27.85 -21.08 28.46
N GLN A 261 26.86 -21.96 28.29
CA GLN A 261 26.56 -23.06 29.20
C GLN A 261 27.31 -24.36 28.86
N ASP A 262 27.86 -24.46 27.64
CA ASP A 262 28.59 -25.64 27.20
C ASP A 262 29.96 -25.77 27.94
N PRO A 263 30.34 -26.95 28.43
CA PRO A 263 31.60 -27.15 29.19
C PRO A 263 32.86 -26.70 28.42
N ASN A 264 32.87 -26.86 27.08
CA ASN A 264 34.02 -26.49 26.24
C ASN A 264 34.15 -24.98 26.08
N PHE A 265 33.03 -24.24 26.11
CA PHE A 265 32.96 -22.81 25.81
C PHE A 265 32.63 -21.92 27.02
N SER A 266 32.29 -22.47 28.19
CA SER A 266 31.88 -21.72 29.38
C SER A 266 32.90 -20.65 29.84
N LYS A 267 34.20 -20.87 29.59
CA LYS A 267 35.27 -19.91 29.87
C LYS A 267 35.12 -18.60 29.10
N PHE A 268 34.36 -18.59 27.99
CA PHE A 268 34.11 -17.44 27.11
C PHE A 268 32.74 -16.81 27.32
N ALA A 269 31.98 -17.23 28.34
CA ALA A 269 30.63 -16.76 28.61
C ALA A 269 30.53 -15.22 28.65
N SER A 270 31.51 -14.55 29.30
CA SER A 270 31.55 -13.07 29.36
C SER A 270 31.81 -12.42 27.98
N MET A 271 32.47 -13.13 27.07
CA MET A 271 32.66 -12.68 25.69
C MET A 271 31.35 -12.81 24.90
N PHE A 272 30.68 -13.96 24.99
CA PHE A 272 29.41 -14.19 24.30
C PHE A 272 28.35 -13.19 24.72
N GLU A 273 28.30 -12.77 25.98
CA GLU A 273 27.37 -11.75 26.46
C GLU A 273 27.50 -10.41 25.74
N LYS A 274 28.71 -10.05 25.32
CA LYS A 274 28.96 -8.78 24.58
C LYS A 274 28.45 -8.80 23.15
N TYR A 275 28.22 -9.99 22.57
CA TYR A 275 27.76 -10.15 21.20
C TYR A 275 26.26 -10.36 21.09
N LYS A 276 25.55 -10.46 22.21
CA LYS A 276 24.10 -10.55 22.23
C LYS A 276 23.46 -9.25 21.76
N ASP A 277 22.41 -9.40 21.00
CA ASP A 277 21.55 -8.28 20.65
C ASP A 277 20.74 -7.87 21.89
N GLN A 278 20.46 -6.56 22.01
CA GLN A 278 19.61 -6.06 23.08
C GLN A 278 18.18 -6.61 22.90
N PRO A 279 17.47 -6.92 24.01
CA PRO A 279 16.09 -7.34 23.95
C PRO A 279 15.23 -6.30 23.22
N ALA A 280 14.56 -6.69 22.17
CA ALA A 280 13.69 -5.80 21.40
C ALA A 280 12.38 -5.52 22.16
N ASN A 281 11.94 -4.27 22.17
CA ASN A 281 10.57 -3.92 22.54
C ASN A 281 9.65 -4.31 21.36
N ILE A 282 8.93 -5.41 21.52
CA ILE A 282 8.11 -5.98 20.44
C ILE A 282 7.14 -4.93 19.90
N LYS A 283 6.42 -4.22 20.79
CA LYS A 283 5.45 -3.20 20.36
C LYS A 283 6.08 -2.11 19.50
N GLU A 284 7.22 -1.58 19.91
CA GLU A 284 7.92 -0.52 19.17
C GLU A 284 8.49 -1.02 17.84
N THR A 285 8.95 -2.27 17.79
CA THR A 285 9.53 -2.88 16.60
C THR A 285 8.48 -3.14 15.52
N VAL A 286 7.28 -3.60 15.91
CA VAL A 286 6.27 -4.04 14.94
C VAL A 286 5.22 -2.97 14.62
N LEU A 287 5.06 -1.92 15.46
CA LEU A 287 4.04 -0.90 15.30
C LEU A 287 4.48 0.16 14.28
N TYR A 288 3.59 0.52 13.37
CA TYR A 288 3.70 1.75 12.61
C TYR A 288 2.52 2.69 12.92
N LYS A 289 2.81 4.00 12.93
CA LYS A 289 1.87 5.05 13.35
C LYS A 289 0.93 5.46 12.21
N PRO A 290 -0.23 6.08 12.52
CA PRO A 290 -1.06 6.73 11.53
C PRO A 290 -0.31 7.83 10.78
N GLU A 291 -0.61 7.96 9.50
CA GLU A 291 -0.20 9.07 8.63
C GLU A 291 -1.29 10.14 8.63
N TYR A 292 -0.93 11.42 8.60
CA TYR A 292 -1.85 12.55 8.57
C TYR A 292 -1.56 13.46 7.40
N SER A 293 -2.62 13.92 6.74
CA SER A 293 -2.49 14.88 5.64
C SER A 293 -3.45 16.05 5.78
N TRP A 294 -2.93 17.27 5.57
CA TRP A 294 -3.74 18.45 5.30
C TRP A 294 -3.74 18.70 3.81
N ASN A 295 -4.92 18.76 3.21
CA ASN A 295 -5.11 19.09 1.81
C ASN A 295 -5.77 20.46 1.67
N TYR A 296 -5.15 21.32 0.87
CA TYR A 296 -5.62 22.63 0.44
C TYR A 296 -5.84 22.55 -1.05
N GLU A 297 -7.06 22.79 -1.51
CA GLU A 297 -7.43 22.62 -2.90
C GLU A 297 -8.29 23.77 -3.37
N ILE A 298 -8.06 24.24 -4.59
CA ILE A 298 -8.93 25.15 -5.34
C ILE A 298 -9.28 24.49 -6.66
N GLY A 299 -10.54 24.57 -7.07
CA GLY A 299 -10.95 23.95 -8.32
C GLY A 299 -12.20 24.57 -8.92
N SER A 300 -12.57 24.06 -10.10
CA SER A 300 -13.76 24.48 -10.83
C SER A 300 -14.40 23.31 -11.57
N HIS A 301 -15.72 23.32 -11.65
CA HIS A 301 -16.53 22.46 -12.52
C HIS A 301 -17.25 23.34 -13.53
N LEU A 302 -17.03 23.07 -14.82
CA LEU A 302 -17.53 23.87 -15.92
C LEU A 302 -18.29 23.01 -16.91
N THR A 303 -19.46 23.45 -17.28
CA THR A 303 -20.26 22.91 -18.40
C THR A 303 -20.52 24.01 -19.40
N LEU A 304 -19.93 23.93 -20.57
CA LEU A 304 -19.86 24.96 -21.57
C LEU A 304 -20.53 24.50 -22.87
N PHE A 305 -20.84 25.43 -23.74
CA PHE A 305 -21.40 25.16 -25.08
C PHE A 305 -22.66 24.28 -25.03
N ASN A 306 -23.61 24.62 -24.15
CA ASN A 306 -24.87 23.88 -23.96
C ASN A 306 -24.64 22.40 -23.61
N GLY A 307 -23.65 22.09 -22.75
CA GLY A 307 -23.35 20.74 -22.30
C GLY A 307 -22.39 19.96 -23.18
N LYS A 308 -21.98 20.52 -24.33
CA LYS A 308 -21.05 19.83 -25.24
C LYS A 308 -19.63 19.71 -24.72
N LEU A 309 -19.20 20.59 -23.80
CA LEU A 309 -17.91 20.54 -23.16
C LEU A 309 -18.08 20.58 -21.65
N GLN A 310 -17.58 19.56 -20.98
CA GLN A 310 -17.39 19.49 -19.52
C GLN A 310 -15.89 19.59 -19.22
N ALA A 311 -15.54 20.48 -18.30
CA ALA A 311 -14.16 20.72 -17.91
C ALA A 311 -14.07 20.87 -16.39
N ASP A 312 -13.19 20.10 -15.76
CA ASP A 312 -12.86 20.17 -14.35
C ASP A 312 -11.39 20.52 -14.22
N PHE A 313 -11.08 21.47 -13.35
CA PHE A 313 -9.72 21.89 -13.03
C PHE A 313 -9.57 21.93 -11.54
N SER A 314 -8.42 21.48 -11.04
CA SER A 314 -8.02 21.67 -9.66
C SER A 314 -6.53 21.92 -9.53
N ALA A 315 -6.16 22.64 -8.46
CA ALA A 315 -4.79 22.76 -7.99
C ALA A 315 -4.79 22.49 -6.49
N PHE A 316 -3.79 21.75 -6.02
CA PHE A 316 -3.74 21.32 -4.64
C PHE A 316 -2.33 21.49 -4.02
N TYR A 317 -2.33 21.63 -2.72
CA TYR A 317 -1.16 21.49 -1.87
C TYR A 317 -1.50 20.57 -0.70
N MET A 318 -0.67 19.54 -0.49
CA MET A 318 -0.84 18.58 0.59
C MET A 318 0.43 18.52 1.46
N ASP A 319 0.26 18.68 2.78
CA ASP A 319 1.27 18.48 3.80
C ASP A 319 0.99 17.16 4.52
N THR A 320 1.92 16.21 4.42
CA THR A 320 1.78 14.87 5.00
C THR A 320 2.83 14.67 6.09
N ARG A 321 2.40 14.14 7.23
CA ARG A 321 3.23 13.83 8.40
C ARG A 321 3.14 12.36 8.72
N ASP A 322 4.24 11.80 9.26
CA ASP A 322 4.37 10.37 9.55
C ASP A 322 4.02 9.51 8.32
N GLN A 323 4.46 9.95 7.13
CA GLN A 323 4.13 9.31 5.86
C GLN A 323 4.48 7.82 5.88
N GLN A 324 3.52 6.98 5.55
CA GLN A 324 3.72 5.53 5.49
C GLN A 324 4.34 5.13 4.16
N LEU A 325 5.52 4.54 4.22
CA LEU A 325 6.22 3.96 3.08
C LEU A 325 6.36 2.45 3.26
N SER A 326 6.27 1.71 2.16
CA SER A 326 6.54 0.28 2.15
C SER A 326 7.94 0.03 1.61
N ARG A 327 8.82 -0.56 2.41
CA ARG A 327 10.17 -0.97 2.02
C ARG A 327 10.45 -2.41 2.46
N PHE A 328 11.50 -3.01 1.93
CA PHE A 328 11.97 -4.28 2.48
C PHE A 328 12.59 -4.05 3.86
N ALA A 329 12.43 -5.02 4.75
CA ALA A 329 13.16 -5.08 6.01
C ALA A 329 14.66 -5.15 5.75
N GLU A 330 15.50 -4.72 6.71
CA GLU A 330 16.98 -4.73 6.53
C GLU A 330 17.53 -6.12 6.28
N SER A 331 16.90 -7.13 6.86
CA SER A 331 17.20 -8.54 6.60
C SER A 331 16.91 -8.99 5.16
N GLY A 332 16.14 -8.20 4.39
CA GLY A 332 15.57 -8.61 3.10
C GLY A 332 14.34 -9.52 3.23
N LEU A 333 13.94 -9.90 4.45
CA LEU A 333 12.88 -10.85 4.72
C LEU A 333 11.50 -10.19 4.83
N GLY A 334 10.89 -9.91 3.68
CA GLY A 334 9.56 -9.36 3.60
C GLY A 334 9.51 -7.84 3.57
N ARG A 335 8.32 -7.32 3.28
CA ARG A 335 8.06 -5.88 3.19
C ARG A 335 7.41 -5.38 4.46
N ILE A 336 7.88 -4.26 4.94
CA ILE A 336 7.38 -3.58 6.13
C ILE A 336 6.87 -2.18 5.77
N THR A 337 5.97 -1.67 6.59
CA THR A 337 5.55 -0.27 6.56
C THR A 337 6.35 0.52 7.58
N VAL A 338 6.98 1.59 7.17
CA VAL A 338 7.70 2.53 8.05
C VAL A 338 7.07 3.90 7.96
N ASN A 339 7.19 4.70 9.01
CA ASN A 339 6.82 6.11 8.97
C ASN A 339 8.05 6.93 8.56
N ALA A 340 8.04 7.41 7.31
CA ALA A 340 8.94 8.47 6.88
C ALA A 340 8.44 9.81 7.44
N GLY A 341 9.30 10.65 7.96
CA GLY A 341 8.96 11.91 8.63
C GLY A 341 7.85 12.71 7.94
N LYS A 342 8.21 13.70 7.10
CA LYS A 342 7.23 14.59 6.43
C LYS A 342 7.46 14.65 4.93
N SER A 343 6.37 14.81 4.20
CA SER A 343 6.42 15.13 2.77
C SER A 343 5.43 16.22 2.41
N ARG A 344 5.65 16.83 1.26
CA ARG A 344 4.70 17.75 0.63
C ARG A 344 4.42 17.30 -0.78
N SER A 345 3.18 17.46 -1.20
CA SER A 345 2.77 17.30 -2.59
C SER A 345 2.05 18.55 -3.06
N LEU A 346 2.40 19.04 -4.23
CA LEU A 346 1.66 20.11 -4.90
C LEU A 346 1.41 19.68 -6.34
N GLY A 347 0.25 20.05 -6.86
CA GLY A 347 -0.09 19.64 -8.21
C GLY A 347 -1.27 20.38 -8.80
N ALA A 348 -1.55 20.02 -10.05
CA ALA A 348 -2.71 20.49 -10.78
C ALA A 348 -3.29 19.36 -11.61
N GLU A 349 -4.61 19.34 -11.72
CA GLU A 349 -5.35 18.34 -12.46
C GLU A 349 -6.32 19.01 -13.42
N ALA A 350 -6.51 18.41 -14.59
CA ALA A 350 -7.50 18.83 -15.58
C ALA A 350 -8.21 17.59 -16.14
N SER A 351 -9.54 17.66 -16.23
CA SER A 351 -10.37 16.67 -16.91
C SER A 351 -11.25 17.37 -17.94
N LEU A 352 -11.23 16.88 -19.17
CA LEU A 352 -12.01 17.41 -20.29
C LEU A 352 -12.85 16.29 -20.90
N ARG A 353 -14.12 16.58 -21.18
CA ARG A 353 -15.01 15.70 -21.93
C ARG A 353 -15.81 16.52 -22.93
N ALA A 354 -15.63 16.22 -24.22
CA ALA A 354 -16.24 16.96 -25.29
C ALA A 354 -17.08 16.05 -26.21
N GLN A 355 -18.36 16.40 -26.41
CA GLN A 355 -19.22 15.80 -27.41
C GLN A 355 -19.19 16.71 -28.66
N LEU A 356 -18.30 16.44 -29.62
CA LEU A 356 -18.06 17.27 -30.78
C LEU A 356 -19.18 17.18 -31.81
N THR A 357 -19.67 15.96 -32.04
CA THR A 357 -20.86 15.67 -32.86
C THR A 357 -21.67 14.56 -32.15
N ASP A 358 -22.86 14.23 -32.66
CA ASP A 358 -23.65 13.12 -32.12
C ASP A 358 -22.90 11.77 -32.17
N GLN A 359 -21.93 11.63 -33.08
CA GLN A 359 -21.16 10.42 -33.29
C GLN A 359 -19.77 10.47 -32.67
N PHE A 360 -19.20 11.66 -32.42
CA PHE A 360 -17.82 11.81 -32.03
C PHE A 360 -17.65 12.47 -30.65
N SER A 361 -17.06 11.76 -29.73
CA SER A 361 -16.69 12.26 -28.40
C SER A 361 -15.18 12.16 -28.18
N LEU A 362 -14.64 13.12 -27.41
CA LEU A 362 -13.27 13.15 -26.93
C LEU A 362 -13.26 13.27 -25.41
N ASN A 363 -12.30 12.65 -24.78
CA ASN A 363 -12.01 12.84 -23.36
C ASN A 363 -10.50 12.98 -23.15
N GLY A 364 -10.11 13.81 -22.18
CA GLY A 364 -8.73 14.02 -21.81
C GLY A 364 -8.61 14.23 -20.31
N ASN A 365 -7.58 13.65 -19.70
CA ASN A 365 -7.22 13.87 -18.31
C ASN A 365 -5.72 14.14 -18.24
N TYR A 366 -5.35 15.12 -17.44
CA TYR A 366 -3.96 15.44 -17.16
C TYR A 366 -3.79 15.70 -15.67
N GLY A 367 -2.73 15.16 -15.10
CA GLY A 367 -2.30 15.41 -13.73
C GLY A 367 -0.81 15.73 -13.69
N TYR A 368 -0.46 16.75 -12.93
CA TYR A 368 0.91 17.05 -12.53
C TYR A 368 1.03 16.95 -11.02
N THR A 369 2.04 16.23 -10.54
CA THR A 369 2.30 16.07 -9.11
C THR A 369 3.80 16.25 -8.84
N TYR A 370 4.12 17.19 -7.95
CA TYR A 370 5.44 17.38 -7.39
C TYR A 370 5.39 16.98 -5.92
N ALA A 371 5.85 15.77 -5.61
CA ALA A 371 5.86 15.18 -4.28
C ALA A 371 7.30 14.96 -3.81
N THR A 372 7.69 15.57 -2.69
CA THR A 372 9.06 15.48 -2.14
C THR A 372 9.03 15.32 -0.62
N PHE A 373 10.03 14.64 -0.09
CA PHE A 373 10.27 14.61 1.35
C PHE A 373 10.73 15.98 1.85
N THR A 374 10.21 16.41 2.98
CA THR A 374 10.62 17.66 3.65
C THR A 374 11.36 17.40 4.96
N ASP A 375 11.19 16.21 5.54
CA ASP A 375 11.84 15.78 6.77
C ASP A 375 11.88 14.25 6.79
N TYR A 376 12.93 13.68 6.22
CA TYR A 376 13.16 12.23 6.20
C TYR A 376 14.67 11.95 6.29
N VAL A 377 15.15 11.84 7.52
CA VAL A 377 16.54 11.53 7.86
C VAL A 377 16.55 10.26 8.70
N ILE A 378 17.23 9.22 8.23
CA ILE A 378 17.40 7.94 8.96
C ILE A 378 18.74 7.95 9.70
N SER A 379 19.81 8.44 9.07
CA SER A 379 21.15 8.53 9.63
C SER A 379 21.91 9.73 9.04
N GLU A 380 23.14 9.97 9.47
CA GLU A 380 24.01 11.01 8.90
C GLU A 380 24.27 10.81 7.40
N THR A 381 24.25 9.56 6.93
CA THR A 381 24.49 9.19 5.52
C THR A 381 23.21 8.97 4.73
N GLU A 382 22.07 8.83 5.40
CA GLU A 382 20.76 8.56 4.80
C GLU A 382 19.80 9.71 5.05
N ASN A 383 19.99 10.78 4.29
CA ASN A 383 19.14 11.97 4.29
C ASN A 383 18.44 12.11 2.93
N TYR A 384 17.13 11.96 2.93
CA TYR A 384 16.28 11.97 1.72
C TYR A 384 15.50 13.27 1.54
N ASN A 385 15.81 14.31 2.32
CA ASN A 385 15.17 15.62 2.20
C ASN A 385 15.37 16.20 0.79
N GLY A 386 14.25 16.62 0.18
CA GLY A 386 14.22 17.14 -1.20
C GLY A 386 14.10 16.06 -2.28
N ASN A 387 14.31 14.79 -1.96
CA ASN A 387 14.07 13.69 -2.89
C ASN A 387 12.58 13.50 -3.18
N TYR A 388 12.28 13.02 -4.39
CA TYR A 388 10.92 12.68 -4.79
C TYR A 388 10.41 11.47 -4.01
N VAL A 389 9.14 11.53 -3.63
CA VAL A 389 8.44 10.40 -3.02
C VAL A 389 8.34 9.27 -4.04
N PRO A 390 8.77 8.05 -3.70
CA PRO A 390 8.72 6.90 -4.62
C PRO A 390 7.30 6.58 -5.12
N PHE A 391 7.21 5.99 -6.31
CA PHE A 391 5.98 5.53 -6.96
C PHE A 391 4.98 6.63 -7.35
N VAL A 392 5.34 7.89 -7.24
CA VAL A 392 4.51 9.03 -7.65
C VAL A 392 4.96 9.51 -9.03
N PRO A 393 4.17 9.28 -10.10
CA PRO A 393 4.50 9.81 -11.42
C PRO A 393 4.37 11.35 -11.44
N LYS A 394 5.37 12.00 -12.02
CA LYS A 394 5.41 13.47 -12.11
C LYS A 394 4.31 14.03 -13.03
N HIS A 395 3.96 13.30 -14.05
CA HIS A 395 2.90 13.61 -15.00
C HIS A 395 2.07 12.36 -15.26
N THR A 396 0.78 12.52 -15.35
CA THR A 396 -0.13 11.49 -15.84
C THR A 396 -1.04 12.11 -16.88
N PHE A 397 -1.25 11.44 -17.99
CA PHE A 397 -2.27 11.88 -18.92
C PHE A 397 -2.91 10.71 -19.64
N ALA A 398 -4.18 10.92 -20.01
CA ALA A 398 -4.94 10.02 -20.84
C ALA A 398 -5.75 10.86 -21.83
N VAL A 399 -5.67 10.52 -23.10
CA VAL A 399 -6.49 11.12 -24.15
C VAL A 399 -7.20 9.99 -24.88
N GLY A 400 -8.51 10.08 -24.99
CA GLY A 400 -9.33 9.07 -25.66
C GLY A 400 -10.35 9.70 -26.60
N GLY A 401 -10.72 8.95 -27.64
CA GLY A 401 -11.77 9.32 -28.57
C GLY A 401 -12.64 8.10 -28.88
N GLN A 402 -13.93 8.38 -29.06
CA GLN A 402 -14.89 7.38 -29.50
C GLN A 402 -15.62 7.93 -30.73
N TYR A 403 -15.72 7.11 -31.76
CA TYR A 403 -16.53 7.39 -32.94
C TYR A 403 -17.56 6.26 -33.15
N ILE A 404 -18.83 6.64 -33.29
CA ILE A 404 -19.95 5.76 -33.57
C ILE A 404 -20.33 5.90 -35.04
N PHE A 405 -20.17 4.85 -35.81
CA PHE A 405 -20.63 4.75 -37.20
C PHE A 405 -22.05 4.19 -37.21
N PRO A 406 -23.11 5.01 -37.31
CA PRO A 406 -24.46 4.52 -37.43
C PRO A 406 -24.66 3.85 -38.79
N LEU A 407 -25.28 2.67 -38.80
CA LEU A 407 -25.58 1.94 -40.02
C LEU A 407 -27.04 2.13 -40.42
N ARG A 408 -27.34 1.82 -41.68
CA ARG A 408 -28.72 1.98 -42.22
C ARG A 408 -29.70 1.07 -41.45
N LYS A 409 -30.94 1.54 -41.29
CA LYS A 409 -32.03 0.77 -40.74
C LYS A 409 -32.17 -0.58 -41.50
N ASN A 410 -32.23 -1.70 -40.81
CA ASN A 410 -32.22 -3.08 -41.33
C ASN A 410 -30.86 -3.61 -41.82
N ALA A 411 -29.73 -2.97 -41.51
CA ALA A 411 -28.43 -3.56 -41.71
C ALA A 411 -28.20 -4.73 -40.71
N LEU A 412 -27.21 -5.58 -41.01
CA LEU A 412 -26.81 -6.68 -40.14
C LEU A 412 -26.40 -6.18 -38.72
N LEU A 413 -25.83 -5.00 -38.65
CA LEU A 413 -25.43 -4.30 -37.40
C LEU A 413 -26.21 -2.98 -37.29
N ASP A 414 -26.42 -2.51 -36.07
CA ASP A 414 -27.01 -1.21 -35.78
C ASP A 414 -25.97 -0.08 -35.86
N ASN A 415 -24.77 -0.34 -35.33
CA ASN A 415 -23.63 0.57 -35.42
C ASN A 415 -22.30 -0.16 -35.23
N ILE A 416 -21.23 0.52 -35.63
CA ILE A 416 -19.85 0.15 -35.32
C ILE A 416 -19.28 1.25 -34.43
N THR A 417 -18.68 0.91 -33.31
CA THR A 417 -18.02 1.85 -32.41
C THR A 417 -16.52 1.62 -32.44
N LEU A 418 -15.77 2.70 -32.71
CA LEU A 418 -14.31 2.72 -32.62
C LEU A 418 -13.90 3.55 -31.39
N ASP A 419 -13.17 2.93 -30.49
CA ASP A 419 -12.58 3.57 -29.33
C ASP A 419 -11.06 3.51 -29.44
N ALA A 420 -10.39 4.62 -29.17
CA ALA A 420 -8.94 4.66 -29.03
C ALA A 420 -8.57 5.51 -27.82
N ASN A 421 -7.59 5.08 -27.05
CA ASN A 421 -7.06 5.86 -25.95
C ASN A 421 -5.54 5.70 -25.83
N TYR A 422 -4.89 6.82 -25.56
CA TYR A 422 -3.48 6.88 -25.22
C TYR A 422 -3.33 7.26 -23.75
N ARG A 423 -2.58 6.47 -22.98
CA ARG A 423 -2.30 6.72 -21.56
C ARG A 423 -0.80 6.81 -21.37
N ALA A 424 -0.35 7.79 -20.60
CA ALA A 424 1.05 7.93 -20.29
C ALA A 424 1.28 8.29 -18.83
N ALA A 425 2.42 7.85 -18.31
CA ALA A 425 2.96 8.24 -17.02
C ALA A 425 4.33 8.89 -17.21
N GLY A 426 4.56 10.00 -16.50
CA GLY A 426 5.82 10.71 -16.49
C GLY A 426 6.89 9.95 -15.70
N ARG A 427 7.99 10.64 -15.40
CA ARG A 427 9.04 10.02 -14.60
C ARG A 427 8.49 9.55 -13.26
N ILE A 428 8.83 8.31 -12.89
CA ILE A 428 8.53 7.69 -11.60
C ILE A 428 9.87 7.29 -10.98
N TYR A 429 10.14 7.73 -9.77
CA TYR A 429 11.25 7.23 -8.97
C TYR A 429 10.79 6.02 -8.16
N TRP A 430 11.65 5.02 -8.03
CA TRP A 430 11.31 3.76 -7.40
C TRP A 430 11.84 3.62 -5.97
N THR A 431 12.84 4.42 -5.63
CA THR A 431 13.58 4.37 -4.35
C THR A 431 13.58 5.73 -3.69
N GLU A 432 13.79 5.78 -2.39
CA GLU A 432 13.90 7.01 -1.60
C GLU A 432 15.16 7.81 -1.99
N GLN A 433 16.23 7.13 -2.44
CA GLN A 433 17.48 7.73 -2.95
C GLN A 433 17.28 8.39 -4.32
N ASN A 434 16.20 8.06 -5.02
CA ASN A 434 15.95 8.46 -6.41
C ASN A 434 17.02 7.99 -7.42
N ASN A 435 17.76 6.94 -7.12
CA ASN A 435 18.78 6.34 -7.97
C ASN A 435 18.20 5.46 -9.08
N ALA A 436 16.98 4.96 -8.92
CA ALA A 436 16.26 4.15 -9.91
C ALA A 436 14.97 4.85 -10.35
N SER A 437 14.72 4.92 -11.65
CA SER A 437 13.52 5.58 -12.19
C SER A 437 13.08 5.01 -13.53
N GLN A 438 11.77 5.07 -13.79
CA GLN A 438 11.17 4.87 -15.11
C GLN A 438 10.99 6.24 -15.78
N ALA A 439 11.52 6.43 -16.97
CA ALA A 439 11.27 7.62 -17.78
C ALA A 439 9.81 7.64 -18.26
N LEU A 440 9.36 8.80 -18.79
CA LEU A 440 8.04 8.92 -19.37
C LEU A 440 7.80 7.83 -20.42
N TYR A 441 6.67 7.14 -20.30
CA TYR A 441 6.18 6.15 -21.25
C TYR A 441 4.69 6.30 -21.48
N GLY A 442 4.21 5.76 -22.59
CA GLY A 442 2.78 5.73 -22.88
C GLY A 442 2.39 4.53 -23.73
N THR A 443 1.13 4.11 -23.59
CA THR A 443 0.53 2.99 -24.30
C THR A 443 -0.69 3.43 -25.07
N LEU A 444 -0.81 2.97 -26.32
CA LEU A 444 -2.00 3.14 -27.15
C LEU A 444 -2.86 1.89 -27.04
N ASN A 445 -4.15 2.09 -26.75
CA ASN A 445 -5.14 1.01 -26.70
C ASN A 445 -6.28 1.34 -27.65
N GLY A 446 -6.86 0.32 -28.27
CA GLY A 446 -7.96 0.47 -29.20
C GLY A 446 -9.01 -0.61 -29.04
N ARG A 447 -10.24 -0.28 -29.46
CA ARG A 447 -11.36 -1.23 -29.47
C ARG A 447 -12.27 -0.94 -30.65
N LEU A 448 -12.62 -1.99 -31.38
CA LEU A 448 -13.68 -1.98 -32.40
C LEU A 448 -14.84 -2.83 -31.86
N SER A 449 -16.02 -2.24 -31.77
CA SER A 449 -17.23 -2.93 -31.30
C SER A 449 -18.29 -2.98 -32.40
N LEU A 450 -18.79 -4.18 -32.66
CA LEU A 450 -19.90 -4.45 -33.57
C LEU A 450 -21.17 -4.65 -32.74
N ASN A 451 -22.17 -3.78 -32.91
CA ASN A 451 -23.36 -3.75 -32.06
C ASN A 451 -24.61 -4.14 -32.83
N LYS A 452 -25.43 -5.04 -32.27
CA LYS A 452 -26.75 -5.43 -32.78
C LYS A 452 -27.71 -5.74 -31.63
N GLY A 453 -28.75 -4.92 -31.49
CA GLY A 453 -29.74 -5.06 -30.39
C GLY A 453 -29.04 -5.13 -29.05
N ASN A 454 -29.29 -6.24 -28.33
CA ASN A 454 -28.67 -6.52 -27.01
C ASN A 454 -27.30 -7.20 -27.09
N GLY A 455 -26.79 -7.47 -28.32
CA GLY A 455 -25.52 -8.16 -28.57
C GLY A 455 -24.41 -7.22 -28.99
N GLN A 456 -23.18 -7.51 -28.54
CA GLN A 456 -21.97 -6.81 -28.92
C GLN A 456 -20.84 -7.80 -29.11
N ILE A 457 -20.03 -7.64 -30.18
CA ILE A 457 -18.75 -8.30 -30.37
C ILE A 457 -17.69 -7.22 -30.37
N GLY A 458 -16.69 -7.34 -29.50
CA GLY A 458 -15.59 -6.39 -29.37
C GLY A 458 -14.25 -7.01 -29.70
N PHE A 459 -13.48 -6.36 -30.57
CA PHE A 459 -12.07 -6.65 -30.83
C PHE A 459 -11.24 -5.57 -30.15
N TRP A 460 -10.25 -5.94 -29.37
CA TRP A 460 -9.45 -4.97 -28.65
C TRP A 460 -7.95 -5.23 -28.77
N VAL A 461 -7.18 -4.18 -28.66
CA VAL A 461 -5.73 -4.18 -28.56
C VAL A 461 -5.29 -3.30 -27.40
N ASN A 462 -4.42 -3.82 -26.54
CA ASN A 462 -3.75 -3.07 -25.49
C ASN A 462 -2.26 -2.96 -25.84
N ASN A 463 -1.66 -1.80 -25.53
CA ASN A 463 -0.27 -1.48 -25.85
C ASN A 463 0.03 -1.74 -27.34
N ALA A 464 -0.80 -1.21 -28.24
CA ALA A 464 -0.71 -1.44 -29.70
C ALA A 464 0.66 -1.08 -30.30
N LEU A 465 1.39 -0.14 -29.66
CA LEU A 465 2.73 0.28 -30.09
C LEU A 465 3.83 -0.63 -29.50
N ASN A 466 3.45 -1.67 -28.75
CA ASN A 466 4.36 -2.57 -28.06
C ASN A 466 5.46 -1.86 -27.28
N LYS A 467 5.10 -0.79 -26.55
CA LYS A 467 6.04 0.02 -25.77
C LYS A 467 6.57 -0.77 -24.59
N ASP A 468 7.89 -0.92 -24.51
CA ASP A 468 8.57 -1.44 -23.32
C ASP A 468 8.64 -0.38 -22.22
N TYR A 469 8.33 -0.78 -20.99
CA TYR A 469 8.43 0.05 -19.78
C TYR A 469 8.57 -0.85 -18.55
N GLN A 470 9.11 -0.28 -17.47
CA GLN A 470 9.11 -0.90 -16.15
C GLN A 470 7.79 -0.59 -15.46
N ALA A 471 7.02 -1.62 -15.13
CA ALA A 471 5.78 -1.48 -14.37
C ALA A 471 6.04 -1.33 -12.87
N PHE A 472 7.16 -1.89 -12.39
CA PHE A 472 7.54 -1.89 -11.00
C PHE A 472 9.05 -2.16 -10.88
N TYR A 473 9.68 -1.57 -9.85
CA TYR A 473 11.06 -1.83 -9.47
C TYR A 473 11.19 -1.78 -7.95
N PHE A 474 12.05 -2.61 -7.40
CA PHE A 474 12.41 -2.62 -5.99
C PHE A 474 13.82 -3.15 -5.79
N GLU A 475 14.40 -2.83 -4.62
CA GLU A 475 15.69 -3.32 -4.20
C GLU A 475 15.55 -4.17 -2.94
N THR A 476 16.23 -5.32 -2.92
CA THR A 476 16.35 -6.18 -1.74
C THR A 476 17.64 -6.98 -1.84
N MET A 477 18.25 -7.34 -0.70
CA MET A 477 19.48 -8.14 -0.63
C MET A 477 20.60 -7.60 -1.55
N SER A 478 20.76 -6.26 -1.60
CA SER A 478 21.72 -5.53 -2.46
C SER A 478 21.57 -5.80 -3.97
N ARG A 479 20.37 -6.18 -4.41
CA ARG A 479 20.01 -6.41 -5.82
C ARG A 479 18.79 -5.62 -6.19
N GLY A 480 18.71 -5.19 -7.48
CA GLY A 480 17.56 -4.52 -8.05
C GLY A 480 16.72 -5.48 -8.90
N PHE A 481 15.42 -5.46 -8.72
CA PHE A 481 14.46 -6.30 -9.45
C PHE A 481 13.45 -5.43 -10.18
N ALA A 482 13.23 -5.71 -11.46
CA ALA A 482 12.31 -4.95 -12.30
C ALA A 482 11.24 -5.85 -12.90
N GLN A 483 10.00 -5.45 -12.83
CA GLN A 483 8.91 -6.06 -13.56
C GLN A 483 8.64 -5.29 -14.84
N LYS A 484 8.70 -5.96 -15.99
CA LYS A 484 8.30 -5.36 -17.27
C LYS A 484 6.79 -5.16 -17.34
N GLY A 485 6.39 -4.08 -17.99
CA GLY A 485 5.01 -3.85 -18.38
C GLY A 485 4.52 -4.90 -19.39
N ARG A 486 3.20 -5.03 -19.49
CA ARG A 486 2.62 -5.99 -20.43
C ARG A 486 2.92 -5.59 -21.88
N PRO A 487 3.39 -6.50 -22.73
CA PRO A 487 3.57 -6.26 -24.16
C PRO A 487 2.22 -6.04 -24.86
N VAL A 488 2.23 -5.94 -26.18
CA VAL A 488 1.00 -5.90 -26.96
C VAL A 488 0.12 -7.11 -26.68
N GLN A 489 -1.15 -6.86 -26.43
CA GLN A 489 -2.16 -7.90 -26.20
C GLN A 489 -3.36 -7.61 -27.10
N VAL A 490 -3.92 -8.66 -27.68
CA VAL A 490 -5.13 -8.58 -28.50
C VAL A 490 -6.17 -9.57 -28.00
N GLY A 491 -7.43 -9.28 -28.17
CA GLY A 491 -8.49 -10.19 -27.76
C GLY A 491 -9.83 -9.85 -28.36
N ILE A 492 -10.77 -10.77 -28.13
CA ILE A 492 -12.17 -10.67 -28.54
C ILE A 492 -13.04 -10.90 -27.30
N ASP A 493 -14.10 -10.11 -27.16
CA ASP A 493 -15.14 -10.36 -26.17
C ASP A 493 -16.53 -10.30 -26.82
N ILE A 494 -17.45 -11.06 -26.25
CA ILE A 494 -18.86 -11.10 -26.66
C ILE A 494 -19.69 -10.76 -25.44
N ARG A 495 -20.60 -9.81 -25.60
CA ARG A 495 -21.54 -9.38 -24.56
C ARG A 495 -22.98 -9.51 -25.05
N CYS A 496 -23.82 -10.13 -24.24
CA CYS A 496 -25.26 -10.19 -24.45
C CYS A 496 -25.95 -9.64 -23.20
N ARG A 497 -26.92 -8.75 -23.39
CA ARG A 497 -27.80 -8.26 -22.31
C ARG A 497 -29.15 -8.95 -22.45
N PHE A 498 -29.63 -9.54 -21.38
CA PHE A 498 -30.91 -10.22 -21.31
C PHE A 498 -31.96 -9.34 -20.63
#